data_fc7d03df3494e8634b53c5b404df576b
#
_entry.id   fc7d03df3494e8634b53c5b404df576b
#
_cell.length_a   1.000
_cell.length_b   1.000
_cell.length_c   1.000
_cell.angle_alpha   90.00
_cell.angle_beta   90.00
_cell.angle_gamma   90.00
#
_symmetry.space_group_name_H-M   'P 1'
#
loop_
_entity.id
_entity.type
_entity.pdbx_description
1 polymer ?
#
loop_
_entity_poly.entity_id
_entity_poly.type
_entity_poly.pdbx_seq_one_letter_code
_entity_poly.pdbx_strand_id
1 'polypeptide(L)'
;MKIFIQFILFIFFSLFFDIQKSFSDEKIKIGLIVPLSGEYKEIGQSIVNATRLAINKIDNPQIVILPRDTKSNPETTLKVSKELYNVGARVII
;
A
#
# COMPACT_ATOMS: atom_id res chain seq x y z
N MET A 1 24.47 -12.91 41.32
CA MET A 1 24.61 -13.65 40.06
C MET A 1 23.26 -14.04 39.42
N LYS A 2 22.26 -14.46 40.18
CA LYS A 2 20.93 -14.80 39.65
C LYS A 2 20.18 -13.57 39.03
N ILE A 3 20.35 -12.38 39.60
CA ILE A 3 19.74 -11.15 39.13
C ILE A 3 20.33 -10.69 37.78
N PHE A 4 21.60 -10.96 37.53
CA PHE A 4 22.31 -10.60 36.31
C PHE A 4 21.85 -11.44 35.10
N ILE A 5 21.62 -12.73 35.33
CA ILE A 5 21.14 -13.68 34.30
C ILE A 5 19.69 -13.39 33.95
N GLN A 6 18.85 -13.01 34.90
CA GLN A 6 17.45 -12.59 34.63
C GLN A 6 17.40 -11.28 33.89
N PHE A 7 18.32 -10.36 34.13
CA PHE A 7 18.39 -9.08 33.39
C PHE A 7 18.80 -9.26 31.93
N ILE A 8 19.76 -10.15 31.68
CA ILE A 8 20.23 -10.49 30.32
C ILE A 8 19.13 -11.23 29.55
N LEU A 9 18.40 -12.13 30.19
CA LEU A 9 17.25 -12.82 29.59
C LEU A 9 16.11 -11.86 29.23
N PHE A 10 15.86 -10.86 30.05
CA PHE A 10 14.84 -9.83 29.81
C PHE A 10 15.22 -8.93 28.63
N ILE A 11 16.47 -8.53 28.52
CA ILE A 11 16.99 -7.74 27.40
C ILE A 11 16.95 -8.56 26.09
N PHE A 12 17.29 -9.85 26.17
CA PHE A 12 17.24 -10.75 25.02
C PHE A 12 15.81 -10.98 24.52
N PHE A 13 14.86 -11.09 25.43
CA PHE A 13 13.43 -11.23 25.10
C PHE A 13 12.85 -9.95 24.48
N SER A 14 13.28 -8.78 24.96
CA SER A 14 12.89 -7.48 24.42
C SER A 14 13.39 -7.26 22.99
N LEU A 15 14.61 -7.70 22.67
CA LEU A 15 15.19 -7.63 21.33
C LEU A 15 14.48 -8.55 20.33
N PHE A 16 13.96 -9.68 20.79
CA PHE A 16 13.19 -10.61 19.94
C PHE A 16 11.81 -10.08 19.56
N PHE A 17 11.22 -9.22 20.38
CA PHE A 17 9.90 -8.65 20.14
C PHE A 17 9.91 -7.59 19.02
N ASP A 18 11.00 -6.86 18.86
CA ASP A 18 11.12 -5.81 17.84
C ASP A 18 11.30 -6.36 16.42
N ILE A 19 11.83 -7.56 16.28
CA ILE A 19 12.04 -8.19 14.96
C ILE A 19 10.73 -8.66 14.34
N GLN A 20 9.73 -9.04 15.12
CA GLN A 20 8.44 -9.52 14.59
C GLN A 20 7.56 -8.39 14.01
N LYS A 21 7.74 -7.14 14.44
CA LYS A 21 6.99 -5.99 13.91
C LYS A 21 7.40 -5.57 12.51
N SER A 22 8.63 -5.83 12.09
CA SER A 22 9.14 -5.38 10.79
C SER A 22 8.69 -6.26 9.60
N PHE A 23 8.21 -7.49 9.83
CA PHE A 23 7.78 -8.41 8.78
C PHE A 23 6.27 -8.43 8.52
N SER A 24 5.43 -7.88 9.44
CA SER A 24 3.97 -8.00 9.36
C SER A 24 3.26 -6.83 8.68
N ASP A 25 3.96 -5.69 8.42
CA ASP A 25 3.33 -4.44 7.94
C ASP A 25 3.68 -4.07 6.50
N GLU A 26 4.32 -4.96 5.75
CA GLU A 26 4.66 -4.67 4.37
C GLU A 26 3.42 -4.79 3.48
N LYS A 27 2.94 -3.65 2.99
CA LYS A 27 1.80 -3.57 2.08
C LYS A 27 2.26 -3.62 0.63
N ILE A 28 1.50 -4.32 -0.20
CA ILE A 28 1.66 -4.31 -1.65
C ILE A 28 0.78 -3.21 -2.20
N LYS A 29 1.40 -2.09 -2.55
CA LYS A 29 0.69 -0.91 -3.04
C LYS A 29 0.60 -0.95 -4.55
N ILE A 30 -0.61 -0.96 -5.06
CA ILE A 30 -0.92 -0.93 -6.49
C ILE A 30 -1.54 0.43 -6.80
N GLY A 31 -0.86 1.23 -7.61
CA GLY A 31 -1.39 2.48 -8.10
C GLY A 31 -2.39 2.25 -9.23
N LEU A 32 -3.53 2.90 -9.17
CA LEU A 32 -4.56 2.84 -10.20
C LEU A 32 -4.82 4.26 -10.69
N ILE A 33 -4.40 4.53 -11.92
CA ILE A 33 -4.55 5.85 -12.52
C ILE A 33 -5.65 5.83 -13.59
N VAL A 34 -6.72 6.55 -13.28
CA VAL A 34 -7.93 6.59 -14.08
C VAL A 34 -8.54 7.99 -14.02
N PRO A 35 -9.36 8.39 -15.00
CA PRO A 35 -10.09 9.64 -14.87
C PRO A 35 -11.18 9.51 -13.81
N LEU A 36 -11.11 10.32 -12.77
CA LEU A 36 -12.10 10.38 -11.67
C LEU A 36 -12.85 11.71 -11.65
N SER A 37 -12.61 12.57 -12.61
CA SER A 37 -13.29 13.84 -12.82
C SER A 37 -13.53 14.09 -14.30
N GLY A 38 -14.41 15.02 -14.62
CA GLY A 38 -14.72 15.41 -15.98
C GLY A 38 -15.62 14.41 -16.73
N GLU A 39 -15.50 14.39 -18.05
CA GLU A 39 -16.38 13.64 -18.97
C GLU A 39 -16.31 12.13 -18.75
N TYR A 40 -15.13 11.59 -18.42
CA TYR A 40 -14.91 10.15 -18.28
C TYR A 40 -14.96 9.64 -16.82
N LYS A 41 -15.47 10.47 -15.92
CA LYS A 41 -15.57 10.17 -14.49
C LYS A 41 -16.28 8.84 -14.20
N GLU A 42 -17.38 8.56 -14.87
CA GLU A 42 -18.15 7.33 -14.64
C GLU A 42 -17.37 6.08 -15.05
N ILE A 43 -16.65 6.14 -16.14
CA ILE A 43 -15.78 5.04 -16.59
C ILE A 43 -14.67 4.80 -15.57
N GLY A 44 -14.01 5.87 -15.13
CA GLY A 44 -12.95 5.78 -14.13
C GLY A 44 -13.44 5.18 -12.82
N GLN A 45 -14.59 5.63 -12.33
CA GLN A 45 -15.20 5.09 -11.12
C GLN A 45 -15.57 3.61 -11.24
N SER A 46 -16.06 3.20 -12.41
CA SER A 46 -16.37 1.80 -12.70
C SER A 46 -15.11 0.93 -12.65
N ILE A 47 -14.00 1.42 -13.16
CA ILE A 47 -12.71 0.71 -13.12
C ILE A 47 -12.23 0.56 -11.67
N VAL A 48 -12.34 1.60 -10.85
CA VAL A 48 -12.00 1.53 -9.43
C VAL A 48 -12.84 0.48 -8.73
N ASN A 49 -14.15 0.49 -8.95
CA ASN A 49 -15.07 -0.44 -8.32
C ASN A 49 -14.79 -1.90 -8.74
N ALA A 50 -14.53 -2.13 -10.02
CA ALA A 50 -14.18 -3.45 -10.54
C ALA A 50 -12.86 -3.96 -9.95
N THR A 51 -11.88 -3.08 -9.84
CA THR A 51 -10.57 -3.41 -9.26
C THR A 51 -10.71 -3.78 -7.78
N ARG A 52 -11.49 -3.02 -7.01
CA ARG A 52 -11.75 -3.33 -5.60
C ARG A 52 -12.47 -4.66 -5.43
N LEU A 53 -13.44 -4.95 -6.29
CA LEU A 53 -14.14 -6.22 -6.27
C LEU A 53 -13.19 -7.39 -6.53
N ALA A 54 -12.30 -7.27 -7.49
CA ALA A 54 -11.28 -8.28 -7.79
C ALA A 54 -10.32 -8.49 -6.62
N ILE A 55 -9.86 -7.42 -5.98
CA ILE A 55 -8.98 -7.49 -4.81
C ILE A 55 -9.67 -8.15 -3.63
N ASN A 56 -10.95 -7.86 -3.40
CA ASN A 56 -11.73 -8.49 -2.35
C ASN A 56 -11.84 -10.01 -2.54
N LYS A 57 -11.92 -10.48 -3.78
CA LYS A 57 -11.91 -11.93 -4.09
C LYS A 57 -10.59 -12.61 -3.78
N ILE A 58 -9.47 -11.89 -3.93
CA ILE A 58 -8.14 -12.42 -3.59
C ILE A 58 -7.99 -12.56 -2.08
N ASP A 59 -8.69 -11.72 -1.31
CA ASP A 59 -8.74 -11.76 0.17
C ASP A 59 -7.33 -11.73 0.81
N ASN A 60 -6.47 -10.87 0.28
CA ASN A 60 -5.15 -10.62 0.84
C ASN A 60 -5.11 -9.21 1.44
N PRO A 61 -5.08 -9.07 2.79
CA PRO A 61 -5.10 -7.77 3.44
C PRO A 61 -3.84 -6.93 3.21
N GLN A 62 -2.79 -7.51 2.66
CA GLN A 62 -1.56 -6.78 2.33
C GLN A 62 -1.68 -5.99 1.03
N ILE A 63 -2.64 -6.32 0.16
CA ILE A 63 -2.85 -5.61 -1.10
C ILE A 63 -3.67 -4.35 -0.87
N VAL A 64 -3.12 -3.22 -1.27
CA VAL A 64 -3.76 -1.91 -1.15
C VAL A 64 -3.82 -1.25 -2.53
N ILE A 65 -5.01 -0.80 -2.92
CA ILE A 65 -5.22 -0.04 -4.14
C ILE A 65 -5.18 1.44 -3.82
N LEU A 66 -4.39 2.18 -4.58
CA LEU A 66 -4.23 3.62 -4.46
C LEU A 66 -4.73 4.29 -5.75
N PRO A 67 -6.03 4.65 -5.82
CA PRO A 67 -6.57 5.35 -6.98
C PRO A 67 -6.06 6.79 -7.06
N ARG A 68 -5.79 7.25 -8.27
CA ARG A 68 -5.42 8.65 -8.54
C ARG A 68 -6.14 9.12 -9.80
N ASP A 69 -6.55 10.36 -9.77
CA ASP A 69 -7.27 11.01 -10.87
C ASP A 69 -6.27 11.54 -11.90
N THR A 70 -6.37 11.09 -13.15
CA THR A 70 -5.57 11.59 -14.27
C THR A 70 -6.08 12.93 -14.79
N LYS A 71 -7.32 13.30 -14.47
CA LYS A 71 -8.04 14.43 -15.07
C LYS A 71 -8.03 14.41 -16.61
N SER A 72 -7.87 13.23 -17.19
CA SER A 72 -7.70 13.02 -18.64
C SER A 72 -6.58 13.89 -19.23
N ASN A 73 -5.52 14.11 -18.48
CA ASN A 73 -4.42 15.02 -18.83
C ASN A 73 -3.08 14.27 -18.68
N PRO A 74 -2.23 14.27 -19.73
CA PRO A 74 -0.95 13.58 -19.70
C PRO A 74 0.02 14.11 -18.63
N GLU A 75 0.04 15.41 -18.38
CA GLU A 75 0.90 16.02 -17.36
C GLU A 75 0.48 15.58 -15.95
N THR A 76 -0.82 15.60 -15.68
CA THR A 76 -1.37 15.11 -14.42
C THR A 76 -1.09 13.62 -14.24
N THR A 77 -1.24 12.82 -15.28
CA THR A 77 -0.92 11.39 -15.27
C THR A 77 0.53 11.15 -14.88
N LEU A 78 1.47 11.89 -15.46
CA LEU A 78 2.88 11.78 -15.09
C LEU A 78 3.13 12.18 -13.64
N LYS A 79 2.53 13.27 -13.18
CA LYS A 79 2.65 13.76 -11.82
C LYS A 79 2.16 12.73 -10.79
N VAL A 80 0.94 12.19 -10.98
CA VAL A 80 0.39 11.21 -10.05
C VAL A 80 1.12 9.89 -10.09
N SER A 81 1.69 9.50 -11.23
CA SER A 81 2.54 8.32 -11.35
C SER A 81 3.79 8.44 -10.48
N LYS A 82 4.43 9.60 -10.50
CA LYS A 82 5.59 9.90 -9.64
C LYS A 82 5.22 9.91 -8.15
N GLU A 83 4.07 10.50 -7.82
CA GLU A 83 3.55 10.50 -6.45
C GLU A 83 3.32 9.07 -5.94
N LEU A 84 2.71 8.21 -6.76
CA LEU A 84 2.49 6.81 -6.43
C LEU A 84 3.80 6.06 -6.20
N TYR A 85 4.79 6.27 -7.06
CA TYR A 85 6.12 5.69 -6.85
C TYR A 85 6.72 6.13 -5.51
N ASN A 86 6.61 7.41 -5.18
CA ASN A 86 7.17 7.98 -3.94
C ASN A 86 6.49 7.43 -2.69
N VAL A 87 5.21 7.10 -2.74
CA VAL A 87 4.51 6.46 -1.60
C VAL A 87 4.67 4.94 -1.56
N GLY A 88 5.45 4.37 -2.46
CA GLY A 88 5.82 2.97 -2.42
C GLY A 88 5.05 2.05 -3.36
N ALA A 89 4.22 2.57 -4.26
CA ALA A 89 3.59 1.75 -5.29
C ALA A 89 4.65 1.17 -6.23
N ARG A 90 4.58 -0.13 -6.49
CA ARG A 90 5.51 -0.82 -7.39
C ARG A 90 4.83 -1.37 -8.63
N VAL A 91 3.52 -1.39 -8.64
CA VAL A 91 2.68 -1.71 -9.79
C VAL A 91 1.77 -0.51 -10.05
N ILE A 92 1.68 -0.09 -11.28
CA ILE A 92 0.78 0.98 -11.73
C ILE A 92 -0.05 0.44 -12.89
N ILE A 93 -1.33 0.59 -12.76
CA ILE A 93 -2.32 0.20 -13.78
C ILE A 93 -3.00 1.45 -14.33
#